data_316b2bdafd3a2232052cca074369dc0c
#
_entry.id   316b2bdafd3a2232052cca074369dc0c
#
_cell.length_a   1.000
_cell.length_b   1.000
_cell.length_c   1.000
_cell.angle_alpha   90.00
_cell.angle_beta   90.00
_cell.angle_gamma   90.00
#
_symmetry.space_group_name_H-M   'P 1'
#
loop_
_entity.id
_entity.type
_entity.pdbx_description
1 polymer ?
#
loop_
_entity_poly.entity_id
_entity_poly.type
_entity_poly.pdbx_seq_one_letter_code
_entity_poly.pdbx_strand_id
1 'polypeptide(L)'
;MSSQRQRLPPTVRVGQILDAALQEFSAAGYTGARMDDIALRAGLSKGGLYAHFASKEEVFEALLARYLCPPRLDARALVEGSATPRHLAERLVNHLYASLANPAMISAMRLLLAESLRVPHLARRWREQTADAHQADIAQLLGLARARGLCGDGAALRHPWLLLSPVVHAIFMAILLGPDERPNLPQRREAHVALICDLL
;
A
#
# COMPACT_ATOMS: atom_id res chain seq x y z
N MET A 1 -22.54 -5.46 38.19
CA MET A 1 -23.07 -5.49 36.83
C MET A 1 -21.92 -5.90 35.92
N SER A 2 -21.86 -7.19 35.54
CA SER A 2 -20.80 -7.71 34.64
C SER A 2 -21.07 -7.25 33.22
N SER A 3 -20.26 -6.30 32.72
CA SER A 3 -20.27 -5.92 31.32
C SER A 3 -19.84 -7.15 30.51
N GLN A 4 -20.78 -7.79 29.80
CA GLN A 4 -20.48 -8.82 28.80
C GLN A 4 -19.57 -8.17 27.74
N ARG A 5 -18.26 -8.47 27.75
CA ARG A 5 -17.34 -8.12 26.66
C ARG A 5 -17.85 -8.79 25.38
N GLN A 6 -18.52 -8.03 24.56
CA GLN A 6 -19.00 -8.46 23.26
C GLN A 6 -17.81 -8.94 22.44
N ARG A 7 -17.83 -10.23 22.07
CA ARG A 7 -16.73 -10.85 21.29
C ARG A 7 -16.80 -10.31 19.86
N LEU A 8 -15.93 -9.36 19.55
CA LEU A 8 -15.84 -8.78 18.22
C LEU A 8 -15.48 -9.86 17.18
N PRO A 9 -15.96 -9.73 15.92
CA PRO A 9 -15.54 -10.61 14.83
C PRO A 9 -14.00 -10.65 14.73
N PRO A 10 -13.39 -11.80 14.40
CA PRO A 10 -11.94 -11.96 14.31
C PRO A 10 -11.25 -10.92 13.42
N THR A 11 -11.86 -10.59 12.28
CA THR A 11 -11.36 -9.58 11.32
C THR A 11 -11.29 -8.18 11.92
N VAL A 12 -12.30 -7.78 12.69
CA VAL A 12 -12.32 -6.49 13.40
C VAL A 12 -11.25 -6.47 14.47
N ARG A 13 -11.06 -7.57 15.21
CA ARG A 13 -10.06 -7.68 16.25
C ARG A 13 -8.64 -7.62 15.69
N VAL A 14 -8.36 -8.34 14.62
CA VAL A 14 -7.08 -8.26 13.90
C VAL A 14 -6.81 -6.82 13.45
N GLY A 15 -7.83 -6.14 12.90
CA GLY A 15 -7.72 -4.72 12.54
C GLY A 15 -7.25 -3.84 13.69
N GLN A 16 -7.89 -3.95 14.86
CA GLN A 16 -7.53 -3.19 16.07
C GLN A 16 -6.10 -3.48 16.54
N ILE A 17 -5.67 -4.74 16.47
CA ILE A 17 -4.29 -5.12 16.80
C ILE A 17 -3.31 -4.45 15.86
N LEU A 18 -3.55 -4.46 14.55
CA LEU A 18 -2.66 -3.87 13.56
C LEU A 18 -2.62 -2.35 13.63
N ASP A 19 -3.75 -1.68 13.99
CA ASP A 19 -3.79 -0.25 14.25
C ASP A 19 -2.92 0.11 15.48
N ALA A 20 -3.03 -0.67 16.57
CA ALA A 20 -2.20 -0.52 17.77
C ALA A 20 -0.71 -0.80 17.47
N ALA A 21 -0.43 -1.83 16.67
CA ALA A 21 0.92 -2.17 16.26
C ALA A 21 1.57 -1.07 15.41
N LEU A 22 0.83 -0.45 14.48
CA LEU A 22 1.33 0.66 13.69
C LEU A 22 1.75 1.84 14.59
N GLN A 23 0.95 2.16 15.61
CA GLN A 23 1.28 3.21 16.55
C GLN A 23 2.52 2.87 17.38
N GLU A 24 2.62 1.63 17.87
CA GLU A 24 3.75 1.19 18.70
C GLU A 24 5.05 1.13 17.89
N PHE A 25 5.03 0.52 16.71
CA PHE A 25 6.19 0.49 15.83
C PHE A 25 6.62 1.88 15.35
N SER A 26 5.66 2.79 15.14
CA SER A 26 5.98 4.18 14.75
C SER A 26 6.64 4.95 15.88
N ALA A 27 6.31 4.65 17.16
CA ALA A 27 6.86 5.32 18.33
C ALA A 27 8.22 4.75 18.76
N ALA A 28 8.37 3.42 18.79
CA ALA A 28 9.53 2.72 19.35
C ALA A 28 10.47 2.09 18.29
N GLY A 29 10.11 2.13 17.01
CA GLY A 29 10.75 1.35 15.94
C GLY A 29 10.46 -0.14 16.07
N TYR A 30 10.82 -0.92 15.05
CA TYR A 30 10.61 -2.38 15.07
C TYR A 30 11.36 -3.05 16.22
N THR A 31 12.62 -2.67 16.46
CA THR A 31 13.46 -3.30 17.49
C THR A 31 12.95 -3.00 18.90
N GLY A 32 12.59 -1.75 19.19
CA GLY A 32 12.18 -1.28 20.52
C GLY A 32 10.76 -1.72 20.91
N ALA A 33 9.87 -1.90 19.95
CA ALA A 33 8.49 -2.30 20.20
C ALA A 33 8.40 -3.72 20.81
N ARG A 34 7.48 -3.91 21.76
CA ARG A 34 7.25 -5.18 22.45
C ARG A 34 5.83 -5.67 22.19
N MET A 35 5.66 -6.98 22.12
CA MET A 35 4.34 -7.60 22.01
C MET A 35 3.39 -7.20 23.14
N ASP A 36 3.94 -7.05 24.37
CA ASP A 36 3.15 -6.67 25.54
C ASP A 36 2.60 -5.25 25.42
N ASP A 37 3.37 -4.31 24.85
CA ASP A 37 2.95 -2.92 24.63
C ASP A 37 1.89 -2.83 23.51
N ILE A 38 2.04 -3.63 22.45
CA ILE A 38 1.03 -3.78 21.40
C ILE A 38 -0.28 -4.34 22.00
N ALA A 39 -0.20 -5.38 22.85
CA ALA A 39 -1.37 -5.96 23.49
C ALA A 39 -2.09 -4.93 24.37
N LEU A 40 -1.35 -4.21 25.21
CA LEU A 40 -1.89 -3.16 26.08
C LEU A 40 -2.62 -2.08 25.27
N ARG A 41 -1.98 -1.59 24.20
CA ARG A 41 -2.56 -0.57 23.31
C ARG A 41 -3.80 -1.06 22.57
N ALA A 42 -3.85 -2.34 22.22
CA ALA A 42 -5.00 -2.99 21.59
C ALA A 42 -6.13 -3.36 22.58
N GLY A 43 -5.95 -3.09 23.89
CA GLY A 43 -6.90 -3.46 24.94
C GLY A 43 -6.99 -4.98 25.14
N LEU A 44 -5.89 -5.72 24.91
CA LEU A 44 -5.80 -7.16 25.06
C LEU A 44 -4.85 -7.57 26.20
N SER A 45 -5.07 -8.77 26.74
CA SER A 45 -4.04 -9.43 27.53
C SER A 45 -2.92 -9.95 26.59
N LYS A 46 -1.75 -10.23 27.15
CA LYS A 46 -0.64 -10.87 26.43
C LYS A 46 -1.10 -12.15 25.71
N GLY A 47 -1.76 -13.07 26.42
CA GLY A 47 -2.31 -14.28 25.81
C GLY A 47 -3.34 -14.02 24.72
N GLY A 48 -4.13 -12.92 24.85
CA GLY A 48 -5.07 -12.50 23.82
C GLY A 48 -4.40 -12.07 22.52
N LEU A 49 -3.26 -11.39 22.58
CA LEU A 49 -2.48 -11.04 21.40
C LEU A 49 -1.82 -12.29 20.77
N TYR A 50 -1.20 -13.13 21.60
CA TYR A 50 -0.54 -14.36 21.13
C TYR A 50 -1.51 -15.40 20.54
N ALA A 51 -2.80 -15.32 20.82
CA ALA A 51 -3.83 -16.11 20.14
C ALA A 51 -4.06 -15.70 18.68
N HIS A 52 -3.61 -14.48 18.29
CA HIS A 52 -3.74 -13.96 16.92
C HIS A 52 -2.42 -13.95 16.16
N PHE A 53 -1.30 -13.69 16.84
CA PHE A 53 0.02 -13.57 16.23
C PHE A 53 1.07 -14.22 17.10
N ALA A 54 1.80 -15.18 16.56
CA ALA A 54 2.82 -15.92 17.30
C ALA A 54 4.09 -15.10 17.58
N SER A 55 4.35 -14.06 16.81
CA SER A 55 5.56 -13.26 16.92
C SER A 55 5.37 -11.79 16.50
N LYS A 56 6.32 -10.95 16.89
CA LYS A 56 6.38 -9.54 16.46
C LYS A 56 6.59 -9.41 14.95
N GLU A 57 7.32 -10.35 14.36
CA GLU A 57 7.54 -10.43 12.92
C GLU A 57 6.22 -10.66 12.19
N GLU A 58 5.41 -11.60 12.66
CA GLU A 58 4.10 -11.90 12.07
C GLU A 58 3.14 -10.69 12.17
N VAL A 59 3.16 -9.96 13.28
CA VAL A 59 2.39 -8.71 13.43
C VAL A 59 2.87 -7.67 12.42
N PHE A 60 4.18 -7.51 12.24
CA PHE A 60 4.75 -6.54 11.32
C PHE A 60 4.42 -6.87 9.85
N GLU A 61 4.55 -8.14 9.46
CA GLU A 61 4.16 -8.60 8.12
C GLU A 61 2.67 -8.38 7.83
N ALA A 62 1.81 -8.73 8.77
CA ALA A 62 0.37 -8.52 8.64
C ALA A 62 0.02 -7.02 8.57
N LEU A 63 0.76 -6.16 9.29
CA LEU A 63 0.64 -4.71 9.21
C LEU A 63 1.02 -4.21 7.82
N LEU A 64 2.16 -4.63 7.27
CA LEU A 64 2.57 -4.24 5.92
C LEU A 64 1.55 -4.72 4.88
N ALA A 65 1.07 -5.96 4.99
CA ALA A 65 0.05 -6.51 4.11
C ALA A 65 -1.26 -5.70 4.17
N ARG A 66 -1.68 -5.25 5.36
CA ARG A 66 -2.90 -4.47 5.53
C ARG A 66 -2.82 -3.07 4.95
N TYR A 67 -1.70 -2.36 5.16
CA TYR A 67 -1.60 -0.95 4.81
C TYR A 67 -0.86 -0.68 3.51
N LEU A 68 0.06 -1.54 3.10
CA LEU A 68 0.91 -1.35 1.94
C LEU A 68 0.58 -2.27 0.76
N CYS A 69 -0.40 -3.18 0.91
CA CYS A 69 -0.89 -3.95 -0.21
C CYS A 69 -2.04 -3.18 -0.88
N PRO A 70 -1.83 -2.54 -2.03
CA PRO A 70 -2.90 -1.90 -2.77
C PRO A 70 -3.91 -2.96 -3.24
N PRO A 71 -5.16 -2.58 -3.50
CA PRO A 71 -6.11 -3.47 -4.17
C PRO A 71 -5.49 -3.99 -5.47
N ARG A 72 -5.68 -5.28 -5.75
CA ARG A 72 -5.20 -5.88 -7.00
C ARG A 72 -5.79 -5.15 -8.19
N LEU A 73 -4.96 -4.90 -9.19
CA LEU A 73 -5.38 -4.26 -10.41
C LEU A 73 -6.15 -5.28 -11.27
N ASP A 74 -7.43 -5.03 -11.50
CA ASP A 74 -8.18 -5.77 -12.51
C ASP A 74 -7.88 -5.20 -13.90
N ALA A 75 -6.79 -5.68 -14.49
CA ALA A 75 -6.29 -5.23 -15.77
C ALA A 75 -7.33 -5.39 -16.88
N ARG A 76 -8.10 -6.50 -16.86
CA ARG A 76 -9.14 -6.78 -17.85
C ARG A 76 -10.29 -5.78 -17.73
N ALA A 77 -10.84 -5.61 -16.52
CA ALA A 77 -11.94 -4.66 -16.29
C ALA A 77 -11.55 -3.22 -16.62
N LEU A 78 -10.30 -2.81 -16.34
CA LEU A 78 -9.79 -1.49 -16.70
C LEU A 78 -9.76 -1.30 -18.22
N VAL A 79 -9.20 -2.25 -18.96
CA VAL A 79 -9.06 -2.17 -20.42
C VAL A 79 -10.43 -2.28 -21.09
N GLU A 80 -11.28 -3.23 -20.69
CA GLU A 80 -12.63 -3.41 -21.27
C GLU A 80 -13.53 -2.20 -21.05
N GLY A 81 -13.42 -1.55 -19.88
CA GLY A 81 -14.17 -0.34 -19.55
C GLY A 81 -13.58 0.95 -20.13
N SER A 82 -12.52 0.89 -20.95
CA SER A 82 -11.88 2.08 -21.52
C SER A 82 -12.10 2.18 -23.02
N ALA A 83 -12.64 3.33 -23.47
CA ALA A 83 -12.89 3.62 -24.86
C ALA A 83 -11.70 4.30 -25.58
N THR A 84 -10.82 4.95 -24.82
CA THR A 84 -9.68 5.72 -25.34
C THR A 84 -8.45 5.51 -24.46
N PRO A 85 -7.22 5.75 -24.99
CA PRO A 85 -5.99 5.75 -24.18
C PRO A 85 -6.10 6.66 -22.96
N ARG A 86 -6.64 7.88 -23.12
CA ARG A 86 -6.83 8.84 -22.02
C ARG A 86 -7.76 8.27 -20.95
N HIS A 87 -8.88 7.66 -21.31
CA HIS A 87 -9.79 7.06 -20.35
C HIS A 87 -9.12 5.91 -19.58
N LEU A 88 -8.29 5.09 -20.25
CA LEU A 88 -7.48 4.06 -19.59
C LEU A 88 -6.50 4.69 -18.59
N ALA A 89 -5.79 5.76 -19.00
CA ALA A 89 -4.86 6.48 -18.13
C ALA A 89 -5.56 7.06 -16.89
N GLU A 90 -6.72 7.68 -17.05
CA GLU A 90 -7.52 8.23 -15.94
C GLU A 90 -7.94 7.15 -14.94
N ARG A 91 -8.41 6.01 -15.42
CA ARG A 91 -8.79 4.88 -14.57
C ARG A 91 -7.61 4.27 -13.84
N LEU A 92 -6.47 4.10 -14.54
CA LEU A 92 -5.24 3.61 -13.93
C LEU A 92 -4.73 4.56 -12.85
N VAL A 93 -4.65 5.87 -13.12
CA VAL A 93 -4.24 6.88 -12.14
C VAL A 93 -5.17 6.89 -10.93
N ASN A 94 -6.48 6.78 -11.13
CA ASN A 94 -7.44 6.68 -10.04
C ASN A 94 -7.14 5.48 -9.15
N HIS A 95 -6.84 4.33 -9.72
CA HIS A 95 -6.47 3.13 -8.97
C HIS A 95 -5.15 3.33 -8.21
N LEU A 96 -4.10 3.83 -8.86
CA LEU A 96 -2.78 4.03 -8.26
C LEU A 96 -2.80 4.99 -7.06
N TYR A 97 -3.62 6.05 -7.14
CA TYR A 97 -3.69 7.07 -6.09
C TYR A 97 -4.71 6.75 -4.98
N ALA A 98 -5.51 5.70 -5.12
CA ALA A 98 -6.55 5.38 -4.15
C ALA A 98 -6.03 5.21 -2.72
N SER A 99 -4.87 4.58 -2.56
CA SER A 99 -4.26 4.31 -1.26
C SER A 99 -3.62 5.54 -0.60
N LEU A 100 -3.27 6.59 -1.37
CA LEU A 100 -2.60 7.78 -0.82
C LEU A 100 -3.51 8.62 0.09
N ALA A 101 -4.80 8.45 0.00
CA ALA A 101 -5.76 9.10 0.89
C ALA A 101 -5.71 8.55 2.33
N ASN A 102 -5.13 7.37 2.53
CA ASN A 102 -5.04 6.73 3.84
C ASN A 102 -3.76 7.15 4.59
N PRO A 103 -3.84 7.92 5.69
CA PRO A 103 -2.66 8.32 6.46
C PRO A 103 -1.88 7.13 7.05
N ALA A 104 -2.57 6.03 7.36
CA ALA A 104 -1.93 4.83 7.90
C ALA A 104 -0.99 4.17 6.86
N MET A 105 -1.31 4.27 5.56
CA MET A 105 -0.43 3.81 4.49
C MET A 105 0.90 4.59 4.48
N ILE A 106 0.85 5.91 4.60
CA ILE A 106 2.07 6.75 4.65
C ILE A 106 2.90 6.41 5.90
N SER A 107 2.25 6.22 7.05
CA SER A 107 2.93 5.84 8.30
C SER A 107 3.58 4.46 8.19
N ALA A 108 2.89 3.47 7.61
CA ALA A 108 3.44 2.14 7.38
C ALA A 108 4.60 2.15 6.37
N MET A 109 4.51 2.95 5.30
CA MET A 109 5.61 3.10 4.33
C MET A 109 6.83 3.77 4.96
N ARG A 110 6.62 4.81 5.78
CA ARG A 110 7.70 5.45 6.56
C ARG A 110 8.39 4.44 7.46
N LEU A 111 7.61 3.63 8.19
CA LEU A 111 8.12 2.59 9.05
C LEU A 111 8.92 1.54 8.26
N LEU A 112 8.40 1.04 7.15
CA LEU A 112 9.11 0.09 6.29
C LEU A 112 10.46 0.65 5.82
N LEU A 113 10.49 1.89 5.36
CA LEU A 113 11.72 2.55 4.90
C LEU A 113 12.72 2.73 6.03
N ALA A 114 12.28 3.19 7.22
CA ALA A 114 13.14 3.38 8.38
C ALA A 114 13.77 2.08 8.88
N GLU A 115 13.05 0.97 8.79
CA GLU A 115 13.50 -0.33 9.29
C GLU A 115 14.14 -1.23 8.21
N SER A 116 14.09 -0.82 6.94
CA SER A 116 14.54 -1.65 5.80
C SER A 116 16.00 -2.12 5.90
N LEU A 117 16.87 -1.32 6.50
CA LEU A 117 18.29 -1.68 6.72
C LEU A 117 18.49 -2.55 7.96
N ARG A 118 17.58 -2.48 8.95
CA ARG A 118 17.66 -3.25 10.19
C ARG A 118 17.04 -4.64 10.07
N VAL A 119 15.94 -4.72 9.32
CA VAL A 119 15.20 -5.97 9.08
C VAL A 119 15.01 -6.20 7.57
N PRO A 120 16.09 -6.36 6.81
CA PRO A 120 16.05 -6.38 5.34
C PRO A 120 15.22 -7.53 4.77
N HIS A 121 15.06 -8.63 5.51
CA HIS A 121 14.24 -9.77 5.09
C HIS A 121 12.76 -9.42 5.02
N LEU A 122 12.25 -8.57 5.94
CA LEU A 122 10.86 -8.12 5.92
C LEU A 122 10.58 -7.16 4.75
N ALA A 123 11.51 -6.23 4.49
CA ALA A 123 11.42 -5.33 3.34
C ALA A 123 11.47 -6.11 2.01
N ARG A 124 12.33 -7.14 1.92
CA ARG A 124 12.42 -8.01 0.74
C ARG A 124 11.13 -8.79 0.53
N ARG A 125 10.59 -9.40 1.59
CA ARG A 125 9.33 -10.17 1.51
C ARG A 125 8.16 -9.29 1.06
N TRP A 126 8.04 -8.09 1.64
CA TRP A 126 7.04 -7.12 1.17
C TRP A 126 7.22 -6.77 -0.32
N ARG A 127 8.44 -6.50 -0.76
CA ARG A 127 8.73 -6.20 -2.17
C ARG A 127 8.24 -7.33 -3.08
N GLU A 128 8.64 -8.57 -2.78
CA GLU A 128 8.31 -9.76 -3.58
C GLU A 128 6.79 -10.02 -3.62
N GLN A 129 6.10 -9.87 -2.50
CA GLN A 129 4.68 -10.15 -2.40
C GLN A 129 3.78 -9.01 -2.90
N THR A 130 4.26 -7.77 -2.89
CA THR A 130 3.44 -6.59 -3.16
C THR A 130 3.95 -5.77 -4.34
N ALA A 131 5.18 -5.24 -4.27
CA ALA A 131 5.68 -4.33 -5.29
C ALA A 131 5.89 -5.03 -6.64
N ASP A 132 6.50 -6.22 -6.62
CA ASP A 132 6.75 -7.00 -7.84
C ASP A 132 5.44 -7.52 -8.45
N ALA A 133 4.47 -7.94 -7.61
CA ALA A 133 3.14 -8.35 -8.07
C ALA A 133 2.37 -7.18 -8.71
N HIS A 134 2.45 -5.99 -8.13
CA HIS A 134 1.80 -4.80 -8.69
C HIS A 134 2.42 -4.39 -10.03
N GLN A 135 3.73 -4.49 -10.16
CA GLN A 135 4.41 -4.26 -11.44
C GLN A 135 3.99 -5.27 -12.51
N ALA A 136 3.81 -6.54 -12.14
CA ALA A 136 3.31 -7.57 -13.05
C ALA A 136 1.86 -7.28 -13.51
N ASP A 137 1.00 -6.79 -12.61
CA ASP A 137 -0.36 -6.38 -12.96
C ASP A 137 -0.36 -5.22 -14.00
N ILE A 138 0.54 -4.24 -13.85
CA ILE A 138 0.70 -3.15 -14.83
C ILE A 138 1.19 -3.69 -16.17
N ALA A 139 2.16 -4.60 -16.19
CA ALA A 139 2.64 -5.21 -17.43
C ALA A 139 1.52 -5.97 -18.15
N GLN A 140 0.69 -6.70 -17.41
CA GLN A 140 -0.49 -7.38 -17.96
C GLN A 140 -1.50 -6.38 -18.56
N LEU A 141 -1.79 -5.28 -17.83
CA LEU A 141 -2.67 -4.21 -18.31
C LEU A 141 -2.18 -3.66 -19.66
N LEU A 142 -0.90 -3.35 -19.77
CA LEU A 142 -0.31 -2.81 -21.00
C LEU A 142 -0.39 -3.81 -22.17
N GLY A 143 -0.15 -5.10 -21.91
CA GLY A 143 -0.32 -6.15 -22.93
C GLY A 143 -1.77 -6.23 -23.46
N LEU A 144 -2.76 -6.17 -22.56
CA LEU A 144 -4.18 -6.15 -22.93
C LEU A 144 -4.57 -4.86 -23.66
N ALA A 145 -4.07 -3.71 -23.20
CA ALA A 145 -4.31 -2.41 -23.82
C ALA A 145 -3.78 -2.37 -25.27
N ARG A 146 -2.57 -2.89 -25.48
CA ARG A 146 -1.97 -3.02 -26.83
C ARG A 146 -2.83 -3.89 -27.75
N ALA A 147 -3.27 -5.04 -27.25
CA ALA A 147 -4.12 -5.95 -28.06
C ALA A 147 -5.45 -5.31 -28.48
N ARG A 148 -5.92 -4.29 -27.76
CA ARG A 148 -7.13 -3.50 -28.10
C ARG A 148 -6.84 -2.18 -28.84
N GLY A 149 -5.60 -1.90 -29.18
CA GLY A 149 -5.23 -0.66 -29.85
C GLY A 149 -5.32 0.59 -28.97
N LEU A 150 -5.30 0.42 -27.63
CA LEU A 150 -5.33 1.52 -26.66
C LEU A 150 -3.92 2.03 -26.30
N CYS A 151 -2.86 1.33 -26.71
CA CYS A 151 -1.49 1.80 -26.60
C CYS A 151 -0.65 1.26 -27.77
N GLY A 152 0.46 1.97 -28.08
CA GLY A 152 1.45 1.58 -29.05
C GLY A 152 2.63 0.82 -28.42
N ASP A 153 3.78 0.81 -29.13
CA ASP A 153 5.04 0.22 -28.68
C ASP A 153 5.90 1.22 -27.88
N GLY A 154 5.25 2.03 -27.05
CA GLY A 154 5.86 3.09 -26.25
C GLY A 154 6.82 2.61 -25.17
N ALA A 155 7.42 3.55 -24.47
CA ALA A 155 8.35 3.26 -23.37
C ALA A 155 7.68 2.50 -22.22
N ALA A 156 6.40 2.76 -21.96
CA ALA A 156 5.65 2.08 -20.89
C ALA A 156 5.56 0.56 -21.14
N LEU A 157 5.40 0.11 -22.38
CA LEU A 157 5.31 -1.32 -22.69
C LEU A 157 6.64 -2.05 -22.43
N ARG A 158 7.76 -1.38 -22.68
CA ARG A 158 9.10 -1.93 -22.41
C ARG A 158 9.49 -1.82 -20.95
N HIS A 159 9.01 -0.79 -20.26
CA HIS A 159 9.37 -0.43 -18.88
C HIS A 159 8.13 -0.08 -18.05
N PRO A 160 7.29 -1.08 -17.67
CA PRO A 160 6.02 -0.85 -16.98
C PRO A 160 6.15 -0.03 -15.67
N TRP A 161 7.29 -0.12 -14.99
CA TRP A 161 7.58 0.63 -13.76
C TRP A 161 7.55 2.16 -13.95
N LEU A 162 7.72 2.67 -15.17
CA LEU A 162 7.60 4.10 -15.47
C LEU A 162 6.21 4.65 -15.09
N LEU A 163 5.16 3.84 -15.24
CA LEU A 163 3.80 4.22 -14.87
C LEU A 163 3.58 4.31 -13.35
N LEU A 164 4.52 3.80 -12.55
CA LEU A 164 4.44 3.89 -11.09
C LEU A 164 5.25 5.07 -10.53
N SER A 165 6.20 5.60 -11.28
CA SER A 165 7.16 6.60 -10.80
C SER A 165 6.52 7.86 -10.20
N PRO A 166 5.48 8.49 -10.79
CA PRO A 166 4.87 9.67 -10.20
C PRO A 166 4.13 9.40 -8.88
N VAL A 167 3.50 8.23 -8.73
CA VAL A 167 2.84 7.89 -7.46
C VAL A 167 3.86 7.56 -6.37
N VAL A 168 4.96 6.89 -6.72
CA VAL A 168 6.08 6.63 -5.78
C VAL A 168 6.69 7.96 -5.32
N HIS A 169 6.90 8.92 -6.24
CA HIS A 169 7.34 10.27 -5.88
C HIS A 169 6.33 10.97 -4.95
N ALA A 170 5.03 10.85 -5.21
CA ALA A 170 4.02 11.44 -4.35
C ALA A 170 4.03 10.84 -2.93
N ILE A 171 4.22 9.51 -2.80
CA ILE A 171 4.40 8.83 -1.51
C ILE A 171 5.65 9.35 -0.79
N PHE A 172 6.78 9.43 -1.50
CA PHE A 172 8.04 9.92 -0.94
C PHE A 172 7.90 11.36 -0.40
N MET A 173 7.28 12.25 -1.16
CA MET A 173 7.02 13.62 -0.73
C MET A 173 6.07 13.68 0.48
N ALA A 174 5.04 12.84 0.53
CA ALA A 174 4.15 12.76 1.68
C ALA A 174 4.85 12.24 2.96
N ILE A 175 5.85 11.36 2.81
CA ILE A 175 6.69 10.91 3.92
C ILE A 175 7.60 12.03 4.42
N LEU A 176 8.19 12.79 3.50
CA LEU A 176 9.19 13.81 3.79
C LEU A 176 8.57 15.06 4.42
N LEU A 177 7.49 15.57 3.82
CA LEU A 177 6.87 16.85 4.19
C LEU A 177 5.88 16.74 5.37
N GLY A 178 5.37 15.55 5.64
CA GLY A 178 4.37 15.36 6.68
C GLY A 178 2.94 15.74 6.28
N PRO A 179 1.99 15.73 7.25
CA PRO A 179 0.57 15.88 6.95
C PRO A 179 0.16 17.29 6.52
N ASP A 180 0.88 18.33 6.99
CA ASP A 180 0.50 19.74 6.80
C ASP A 180 0.91 20.29 5.42
N GLU A 181 1.94 19.69 4.82
CA GLU A 181 2.49 20.10 3.50
C GLU A 181 2.22 19.05 2.41
N ARG A 182 1.07 18.42 2.45
CA ARG A 182 0.75 17.36 1.48
C ARG A 182 0.77 17.87 0.05
N PRO A 183 1.35 17.10 -0.88
CA PRO A 183 1.32 17.43 -2.31
C PRO A 183 -0.11 17.65 -2.81
N ASN A 184 -0.30 18.60 -3.73
CA ASN A 184 -1.58 18.79 -4.41
C ASN A 184 -1.90 17.56 -5.26
N LEU A 185 -2.64 16.61 -4.69
CA LEU A 185 -2.95 15.34 -5.35
C LEU A 185 -3.79 15.51 -6.64
N PRO A 186 -4.80 16.40 -6.71
CA PRO A 186 -5.53 16.65 -7.96
C PRO A 186 -4.61 17.04 -9.12
N GLN A 187 -3.74 18.03 -8.92
CA GLN A 187 -2.78 18.46 -9.95
C GLN A 187 -1.80 17.37 -10.34
N ARG A 188 -1.30 16.59 -9.37
CA ARG A 188 -0.39 15.47 -9.63
C ARG A 188 -1.05 14.36 -10.43
N ARG A 189 -2.32 14.07 -10.15
CA ARG A 189 -3.09 13.08 -10.90
C ARG A 189 -3.30 13.49 -12.35
N GLU A 190 -3.65 14.74 -12.58
CA GLU A 190 -3.81 15.27 -13.93
C GLU A 190 -2.50 15.21 -14.73
N ALA A 191 -1.39 15.67 -14.15
CA ALA A 191 -0.07 15.56 -14.77
C ALA A 191 0.33 14.10 -15.05
N HIS A 192 -0.02 13.17 -14.15
CA HIS A 192 0.27 11.75 -14.32
C HIS A 192 -0.58 11.14 -15.45
N VAL A 193 -1.85 11.53 -15.59
CA VAL A 193 -2.68 11.13 -16.74
C VAL A 193 -2.05 11.59 -18.05
N ALA A 194 -1.61 12.85 -18.13
CA ALA A 194 -0.93 13.38 -19.32
C ALA A 194 0.35 12.58 -19.63
N LEU A 195 1.20 12.33 -18.64
CA LEU A 195 2.42 11.54 -18.79
C LEU A 195 2.13 10.12 -19.30
N ILE A 196 1.10 9.45 -18.75
CA ILE A 196 0.72 8.10 -19.22
C ILE A 196 0.30 8.16 -20.68
N CYS A 197 -0.50 9.16 -21.08
CA CYS A 197 -0.91 9.32 -22.48
C CYS A 197 0.29 9.49 -23.43
N ASP A 198 1.34 10.17 -23.00
CA ASP A 198 2.57 10.36 -23.77
C ASP A 198 3.44 9.09 -23.84
N LEU A 199 3.29 8.18 -22.89
CA LEU A 199 4.07 6.93 -22.77
C LEU A 199 3.38 5.72 -23.44
N LEU A 200 2.05 5.78 -23.65
CA LEU A 200 1.26 4.73 -24.30
C LEU A 200 1.40 4.77 -25.82
#